data_2688255425a7d8c7675b9da04ed1388f
#
_entry.id   2688255425a7d8c7675b9da04ed1388f
#
_cell.length_a   1.000
_cell.length_b   1.000
_cell.length_c   1.000
_cell.angle_alpha   90.00
_cell.angle_beta   90.00
_cell.angle_gamma   90.00
#
_symmetry.space_group_name_H-M   'P 1'
#
loop_
_entity.id
_entity.type
_entity.pdbx_description
1 polymer ?
#
loop_
_entity_poly.entity_id
_entity_poly.type
_entity_poly.pdbx_seq_one_letter_code
_entity_poly.pdbx_strand_id
1 'polypeptide(L)'
;MMLKNLNPNVAIIYSTLLWGTWWYPLRLLNQYAENNAIPLMLCYALGGIILLVASFKNLNILSRKNIYLTLLAGVFGGTAMGFYNEGMFRGNVGRVLIFFYLTVVWSTIIEIYFLNKRLTIYRGLSIGVGFCGLFIITGIDQGSFLPSSLADLFGILSGVAWSLCATFLRINKELDINFATSMCILFGGLFVLCATTLPSGQTMTGFNFEILSQTYILILIFSFIWVLPAYWLVCMGQDQIDPGIASILMMFEVVIGIISAYFLANEIITVRELIGGIFVLSAPLIELRSPKK
;
A
#
# COMPACT_ATOMS: atom_id res chain seq x y z
N MET A 1 9.09 4.52 21.89
CA MET A 1 9.67 3.33 22.53
C MET A 1 8.67 2.18 22.73
N MET A 2 7.39 2.44 22.95
CA MET A 2 6.36 1.39 23.10
C MET A 2 6.06 0.51 21.87
N LEU A 3 6.23 1.02 20.66
CA LEU A 3 5.85 0.31 19.42
C LEU A 3 6.88 -0.71 18.91
N LYS A 4 8.12 -0.71 19.40
CA LYS A 4 9.16 -1.70 18.99
C LYS A 4 8.82 -3.16 19.37
N ASN A 5 7.90 -3.36 20.31
CA ASN A 5 7.48 -4.69 20.78
C ASN A 5 6.13 -5.14 20.18
N LEU A 6 5.59 -4.41 19.22
CA LEU A 6 4.35 -4.80 18.56
C LEU A 6 4.58 -6.06 17.73
N ASN A 7 3.67 -7.03 17.83
CA ASN A 7 3.72 -8.22 16.99
C ASN A 7 3.64 -7.81 15.51
N PRO A 8 4.56 -8.29 14.64
CA PRO A 8 4.60 -7.89 13.24
C PRO A 8 3.30 -8.12 12.47
N ASN A 9 2.59 -9.23 12.73
CA ASN A 9 1.28 -9.49 12.12
C ASN A 9 0.26 -8.43 12.54
N VAL A 10 0.28 -8.05 13.82
CA VAL A 10 -0.60 -7.01 14.38
C VAL A 10 -0.27 -5.65 13.77
N ALA A 11 1.00 -5.34 13.53
CA ALA A 11 1.40 -4.12 12.85
C ALA A 11 0.84 -4.02 11.43
N ILE A 12 0.94 -5.11 10.65
CA ILE A 12 0.33 -5.17 9.32
C ILE A 12 -1.18 -4.98 9.41
N ILE A 13 -1.87 -5.68 10.31
CA ILE A 13 -3.33 -5.55 10.46
C ILE A 13 -3.72 -4.12 10.85
N TYR A 14 -3.00 -3.46 11.77
CA TYR A 14 -3.28 -2.05 12.08
C TYR A 14 -3.01 -1.12 10.89
N SER A 15 -2.00 -1.41 10.06
CA SER A 15 -1.78 -0.62 8.85
C SER A 15 -2.96 -0.71 7.89
N THR A 16 -3.65 -1.86 7.82
CA THR A 16 -4.82 -2.02 6.93
C THR A 16 -6.00 -1.16 7.31
N LEU A 17 -6.14 -0.75 8.59
CA LEU A 17 -7.16 0.21 8.99
C LEU A 17 -6.91 1.58 8.34
N LEU A 18 -5.66 1.97 8.24
CA LEU A 18 -5.27 3.24 7.61
C LEU A 18 -5.34 3.14 6.08
N TRP A 19 -4.87 2.05 5.49
CA TRP A 19 -4.95 1.80 4.06
C TRP A 19 -6.40 1.69 3.58
N GLY A 20 -7.25 0.94 4.27
CA GLY A 20 -8.66 0.78 3.91
C GLY A 20 -9.48 2.05 4.06
N THR A 21 -9.06 3.01 4.90
CA THR A 21 -9.68 4.33 5.03
C THR A 21 -8.97 5.41 4.22
N TRP A 22 -7.88 5.08 3.50
CA TRP A 22 -7.05 6.02 2.74
C TRP A 22 -7.81 6.83 1.70
N TRP A 23 -8.80 6.22 1.07
CA TRP A 23 -9.62 6.83 0.05
C TRP A 23 -10.34 8.09 0.53
N TYR A 24 -10.71 8.15 1.82
CA TYR A 24 -11.49 9.25 2.37
C TYR A 24 -10.70 10.55 2.47
N PRO A 25 -9.55 10.64 3.19
CA PRO A 25 -8.74 11.86 3.19
C PRO A 25 -8.20 12.21 1.81
N LEU A 26 -7.91 11.21 0.96
CA LEU A 26 -7.49 11.45 -0.42
C LEU A 26 -8.61 12.12 -1.25
N ARG A 27 -9.85 11.63 -1.12
CA ARG A 27 -11.03 12.22 -1.79
C ARG A 27 -11.26 13.66 -1.32
N LEU A 28 -11.20 13.92 0.00
CA LEU A 28 -11.33 15.26 0.54
C LEU A 28 -10.23 16.19 0.03
N LEU A 29 -8.99 15.74 0.05
CA LEU A 29 -7.86 16.52 -0.44
C LEU A 29 -8.03 16.89 -1.92
N ASN A 30 -8.40 15.95 -2.78
CA ASN A 30 -8.62 16.18 -4.20
C ASN A 30 -9.81 17.13 -4.47
N GLN A 31 -10.85 17.05 -3.65
CA GLN A 31 -12.02 17.92 -3.78
C GLN A 31 -11.65 19.39 -3.56
N TYR A 32 -10.80 19.71 -2.58
CA TYR A 32 -10.35 21.06 -2.28
C TYR A 32 -9.14 21.48 -3.13
N ALA A 33 -8.36 20.52 -3.62
CA ALA A 33 -7.16 20.78 -4.42
C ALA A 33 -7.44 20.93 -5.92
N GLU A 34 -8.67 20.76 -6.38
CA GLU A 34 -9.05 20.84 -7.81
C GLU A 34 -8.16 19.97 -8.73
N ASN A 35 -7.86 18.75 -8.28
CA ASN A 35 -6.92 17.81 -8.93
C ASN A 35 -5.44 18.28 -8.99
N ASN A 36 -5.06 19.31 -8.22
CA ASN A 36 -3.66 19.72 -8.13
C ASN A 36 -2.85 18.70 -7.29
N ALA A 37 -1.74 18.23 -7.84
CA ALA A 37 -0.86 17.24 -7.21
C ALA A 37 -0.06 17.80 -6.02
N ILE A 38 0.11 19.11 -5.90
CA ILE A 38 0.96 19.74 -4.88
C ILE A 38 0.53 19.40 -3.45
N PRO A 39 -0.77 19.49 -3.06
CA PRO A 39 -1.18 19.13 -1.71
C PRO A 39 -0.88 17.67 -1.35
N LEU A 40 -1.09 16.73 -2.28
CA LEU A 40 -0.76 15.32 -2.06
C LEU A 40 0.76 15.13 -1.94
N MET A 41 1.56 15.76 -2.80
CA MET A 41 3.02 15.73 -2.71
C MET A 41 3.50 16.27 -1.35
N LEU A 42 2.89 17.34 -0.83
CA LEU A 42 3.22 17.88 0.50
C LEU A 42 2.89 16.92 1.63
N CYS A 43 1.78 16.15 1.53
CA CYS A 43 1.48 15.10 2.51
C CYS A 43 2.61 14.07 2.61
N TYR A 44 3.13 13.62 1.48
CA TYR A 44 4.27 12.70 1.42
C TYR A 44 5.56 13.37 1.91
N ALA A 45 5.85 14.60 1.47
CA ALA A 45 7.07 15.30 1.85
C ALA A 45 7.18 15.53 3.36
N LEU A 46 6.11 15.98 4.02
CA LEU A 46 6.11 16.23 5.46
C LEU A 46 6.39 14.97 6.27
N GLY A 47 5.65 13.90 6.03
CA GLY A 47 5.85 12.64 6.74
C GLY A 47 7.23 12.03 6.48
N GLY A 48 7.67 12.06 5.22
CA GLY A 48 8.96 11.50 4.81
C GLY A 48 10.15 12.27 5.38
N ILE A 49 10.15 13.60 5.32
CA ILE A 49 11.25 14.43 5.84
C ILE A 49 11.40 14.26 7.35
N ILE A 50 10.31 14.24 8.11
CA ILE A 50 10.37 14.06 9.56
C ILE A 50 11.02 12.72 9.94
N LEU A 51 10.64 11.63 9.27
CA LEU A 51 11.25 10.32 9.52
C LEU A 51 12.71 10.28 9.05
N LEU A 52 13.05 10.95 7.95
CA LEU A 52 14.41 11.06 7.48
C LEU A 52 15.30 11.76 8.52
N VAL A 53 14.86 12.90 9.05
CA VAL A 53 15.56 13.62 10.12
C VAL A 53 15.70 12.75 11.37
N ALA A 54 14.66 12.02 11.75
CA ALA A 54 14.69 11.11 12.90
C ALA A 54 15.69 9.95 12.72
N SER A 55 15.99 9.56 11.48
CA SER A 55 16.93 8.47 11.16
C SER A 55 18.38 8.90 11.04
N PHE A 56 18.70 10.20 10.93
CA PHE A 56 20.08 10.68 10.68
C PHE A 56 21.13 10.13 11.65
N LYS A 57 20.79 9.99 12.92
CA LYS A 57 21.72 9.46 13.92
C LYS A 57 22.12 8.00 13.67
N ASN A 58 21.23 7.25 13.01
CA ASN A 58 21.42 5.84 12.77
C ASN A 58 22.09 5.57 11.41
N LEU A 59 22.02 6.52 10.45
CA LEU A 59 22.57 6.34 9.10
C LEU A 59 24.08 6.07 9.10
N ASN A 60 24.83 6.69 10.03
CA ASN A 60 26.27 6.52 10.14
C ASN A 60 26.68 5.09 10.58
N ILE A 61 25.76 4.32 11.14
CA ILE A 61 26.00 2.98 11.65
C ILE A 61 25.66 1.93 10.58
N LEU A 62 24.82 2.28 9.61
CA LEU A 62 24.34 1.36 8.57
C LEU A 62 25.46 1.08 7.55
N SER A 63 25.60 -0.18 7.15
CA SER A 63 26.48 -0.56 6.06
C SER A 63 25.95 0.00 4.71
N ARG A 64 26.88 0.25 3.76
CA ARG A 64 26.52 0.72 2.41
C ARG A 64 25.50 -0.20 1.72
N LYS A 65 25.62 -1.52 1.95
CA LYS A 65 24.70 -2.52 1.40
C LYS A 65 23.28 -2.31 1.94
N ASN A 66 23.15 -2.07 3.25
CA ASN A 66 21.83 -1.89 3.88
C ASN A 66 21.19 -0.56 3.51
N ILE A 67 21.97 0.50 3.34
CA ILE A 67 21.50 1.77 2.76
C ILE A 67 20.98 1.54 1.34
N TYR A 68 21.72 0.84 0.49
CA TYR A 68 21.31 0.54 -0.88
C TYR A 68 20.02 -0.29 -0.94
N LEU A 69 19.89 -1.33 -0.10
CA LEU A 69 18.66 -2.13 0.00
C LEU A 69 17.46 -1.29 0.46
N THR A 70 17.67 -0.37 1.41
CA THR A 70 16.64 0.56 1.86
C THR A 70 16.21 1.53 0.75
N LEU A 71 17.17 2.06 -0.02
CA LEU A 71 16.85 2.92 -1.16
C LEU A 71 16.06 2.16 -2.24
N LEU A 72 16.43 0.92 -2.54
CA LEU A 72 15.67 0.07 -3.46
C LEU A 72 14.23 -0.18 -2.94
N ALA A 73 14.09 -0.51 -1.66
CA ALA A 73 12.77 -0.66 -1.05
C ALA A 73 11.96 0.64 -1.18
N GLY A 74 12.58 1.80 -0.94
CA GLY A 74 11.96 3.11 -1.10
C GLY A 74 11.48 3.38 -2.51
N VAL A 75 12.35 3.17 -3.50
CA VAL A 75 12.02 3.34 -4.93
C VAL A 75 10.84 2.46 -5.32
N PHE A 76 10.89 1.17 -4.99
CA PHE A 76 9.82 0.25 -5.34
C PHE A 76 8.53 0.51 -4.56
N GLY A 77 8.62 0.87 -3.26
CA GLY A 77 7.46 1.22 -2.44
C GLY A 77 6.77 2.50 -2.92
N GLY A 78 7.55 3.54 -3.23
CA GLY A 78 7.04 4.78 -3.80
C GLY A 78 6.44 4.58 -5.20
N THR A 79 7.10 3.82 -6.05
CA THR A 79 6.61 3.48 -7.40
C THR A 79 5.31 2.67 -7.34
N ALA A 80 5.22 1.73 -6.40
CA ALA A 80 4.00 0.95 -6.19
C ALA A 80 2.81 1.84 -5.90
N MET A 81 2.94 2.76 -4.95
CA MET A 81 1.86 3.69 -4.60
C MET A 81 1.54 4.67 -5.72
N GLY A 82 2.55 5.09 -6.46
CA GLY A 82 2.34 5.93 -7.63
C GLY A 82 1.49 5.24 -8.69
N PHE A 83 1.84 4.02 -9.07
CA PHE A 83 1.05 3.23 -10.01
C PHE A 83 -0.35 2.90 -9.47
N TYR A 84 -0.46 2.60 -8.17
CA TYR A 84 -1.75 2.36 -7.54
C TYR A 84 -2.68 3.57 -7.67
N ASN A 85 -2.21 4.75 -7.30
CA ASN A 85 -2.98 5.99 -7.39
C ASN A 85 -3.36 6.30 -8.85
N GLU A 86 -2.42 6.21 -9.80
CA GLU A 86 -2.68 6.45 -11.22
C GLU A 86 -3.69 5.44 -11.79
N GLY A 87 -3.62 4.18 -11.38
CA GLY A 87 -4.62 3.18 -11.73
C GLY A 87 -6.02 3.57 -11.25
N MET A 88 -6.14 4.01 -9.98
CA MET A 88 -7.40 4.44 -9.38
C MET A 88 -8.01 5.66 -10.06
N PHE A 89 -7.18 6.61 -10.51
CA PHE A 89 -7.66 7.79 -11.22
C PHE A 89 -8.14 7.51 -12.63
N ARG A 90 -7.59 6.47 -13.29
CA ARG A 90 -7.84 6.21 -14.72
C ARG A 90 -8.86 5.14 -14.99
N GLY A 91 -9.18 4.29 -14.04
CA GLY A 91 -10.00 3.11 -14.28
C GLY A 91 -10.97 2.74 -13.17
N ASN A 92 -11.58 1.58 -13.34
CA ASN A 92 -12.46 1.03 -12.33
C ASN A 92 -11.63 0.60 -11.10
N VAL A 93 -11.94 1.19 -9.95
CA VAL A 93 -11.25 0.98 -8.67
C VAL A 93 -11.18 -0.51 -8.31
N GLY A 94 -12.30 -1.25 -8.45
CA GLY A 94 -12.34 -2.66 -8.13
C GLY A 94 -11.40 -3.50 -9.00
N ARG A 95 -11.29 -3.20 -10.29
CA ARG A 95 -10.36 -3.89 -11.19
C ARG A 95 -8.91 -3.61 -10.82
N VAL A 96 -8.57 -2.35 -10.56
CA VAL A 96 -7.22 -1.96 -10.15
C VAL A 96 -6.83 -2.64 -8.85
N LEU A 97 -7.73 -2.71 -7.87
CA LEU A 97 -7.54 -3.45 -6.61
C LEU A 97 -7.22 -4.92 -6.86
N ILE A 98 -7.99 -5.61 -7.70
CA ILE A 98 -7.73 -7.04 -8.00
C ILE A 98 -6.34 -7.21 -8.61
N PHE A 99 -5.99 -6.39 -9.61
CA PHE A 99 -4.69 -6.46 -10.24
C PHE A 99 -3.54 -6.08 -9.28
N PHE A 100 -3.76 -5.14 -8.37
CA PHE A 100 -2.82 -4.85 -7.29
C PHE A 100 -2.65 -6.05 -6.35
N TYR A 101 -3.75 -6.72 -5.95
CA TYR A 101 -3.67 -7.88 -5.06
C TYR A 101 -3.03 -9.12 -5.68
N LEU A 102 -2.72 -9.12 -6.99
CA LEU A 102 -1.75 -10.05 -7.54
C LEU A 102 -0.37 -9.95 -6.84
N THR A 103 -0.15 -8.91 -6.04
CA THR A 103 1.02 -8.81 -5.15
C THR A 103 1.20 -10.06 -4.27
N VAL A 104 0.12 -10.71 -3.85
CA VAL A 104 0.18 -11.97 -3.08
C VAL A 104 0.86 -13.08 -3.90
N VAL A 105 0.54 -13.16 -5.18
CA VAL A 105 1.14 -14.13 -6.12
C VAL A 105 2.58 -13.75 -6.40
N TRP A 106 2.86 -12.48 -6.73
CA TRP A 106 4.21 -12.00 -7.01
C TRP A 106 5.13 -12.18 -5.81
N SER A 107 4.68 -11.80 -4.60
CA SER A 107 5.45 -11.99 -3.36
C SER A 107 5.76 -13.46 -3.11
N THR A 108 4.79 -14.37 -3.34
CA THR A 108 5.00 -15.82 -3.19
C THR A 108 6.02 -16.35 -4.21
N ILE A 109 5.95 -15.91 -5.46
CA ILE A 109 6.93 -16.27 -6.50
C ILE A 109 8.33 -15.78 -6.09
N ILE A 110 8.44 -14.52 -5.68
CA ILE A 110 9.72 -13.94 -5.25
C ILE A 110 10.28 -14.68 -4.03
N GLU A 111 9.44 -15.05 -3.05
CA GLU A 111 9.87 -15.84 -1.89
C GLU A 111 10.44 -17.21 -2.29
N ILE A 112 9.82 -17.91 -3.23
CA ILE A 112 10.30 -19.20 -3.70
C ILE A 112 11.68 -19.06 -4.34
N TYR A 113 11.86 -18.07 -5.24
CA TYR A 113 13.10 -17.93 -6.01
C TYR A 113 14.22 -17.22 -5.24
N PHE A 114 13.92 -16.19 -4.45
CA PHE A 114 14.93 -15.34 -3.79
C PHE A 114 15.14 -15.69 -2.31
N LEU A 115 14.12 -16.17 -1.61
CA LEU A 115 14.21 -16.54 -0.20
C LEU A 115 14.23 -18.06 0.02
N ASN A 116 14.25 -18.87 -1.07
CA ASN A 116 14.25 -20.34 -1.04
C ASN A 116 13.10 -20.92 -0.17
N LYS A 117 11.96 -20.24 -0.13
CA LYS A 117 10.78 -20.69 0.61
C LYS A 117 10.01 -21.72 -0.21
N ARG A 118 9.31 -22.63 0.46
CA ARG A 118 8.45 -23.62 -0.21
C ARG A 118 7.00 -23.18 -0.14
N LEU A 119 6.29 -23.33 -1.26
CA LEU A 119 4.85 -23.14 -1.30
C LEU A 119 4.18 -24.19 -0.41
N THR A 120 3.45 -23.73 0.60
CA THR A 120 2.62 -24.60 1.44
C THR A 120 1.22 -24.73 0.86
N ILE A 121 0.52 -25.84 1.17
CA ILE A 121 -0.88 -26.02 0.77
C ILE A 121 -1.76 -24.91 1.37
N TYR A 122 -1.47 -24.49 2.60
CA TYR A 122 -2.18 -23.39 3.27
C TYR A 122 -2.02 -22.07 2.53
N ARG A 123 -0.80 -21.76 2.03
CA ARG A 123 -0.54 -20.57 1.21
C ARG A 123 -1.34 -20.62 -0.09
N GLY A 124 -1.35 -21.75 -0.78
CA GLY A 124 -2.14 -21.94 -2.01
C GLY A 124 -3.65 -21.75 -1.76
N LEU A 125 -4.17 -22.35 -0.69
CA LEU A 125 -5.58 -22.19 -0.31
C LEU A 125 -5.90 -20.73 0.08
N SER A 126 -5.05 -20.07 0.86
CA SER A 126 -5.23 -18.66 1.24
C SER A 126 -5.32 -17.74 0.02
N ILE A 127 -4.41 -17.93 -0.94
CA ILE A 127 -4.40 -17.19 -2.20
C ILE A 127 -5.72 -17.44 -2.95
N GLY A 128 -6.11 -18.69 -3.13
CA GLY A 128 -7.34 -19.05 -3.85
C GLY A 128 -8.60 -18.47 -3.20
N VAL A 129 -8.74 -18.62 -1.88
CA VAL A 129 -9.88 -18.10 -1.11
C VAL A 129 -9.91 -16.57 -1.13
N GLY A 130 -8.76 -15.90 -0.96
CA GLY A 130 -8.67 -14.45 -1.02
C GLY A 130 -9.08 -13.88 -2.38
N PHE A 131 -8.60 -14.47 -3.47
CA PHE A 131 -9.01 -14.07 -4.83
C PHE A 131 -10.47 -14.35 -5.11
N CYS A 132 -11.03 -15.49 -4.67
CA CYS A 132 -12.47 -15.74 -4.77
C CYS A 132 -13.25 -14.61 -4.08
N GLY A 133 -12.84 -14.18 -2.89
CA GLY A 133 -13.47 -13.07 -2.20
C GLY A 133 -13.40 -11.75 -2.98
N LEU A 134 -12.21 -11.40 -3.50
CA LEU A 134 -12.03 -10.20 -4.31
C LEU A 134 -12.90 -10.23 -5.58
N PHE A 135 -12.97 -11.37 -6.27
CA PHE A 135 -13.84 -11.53 -7.46
C PHE A 135 -15.31 -11.38 -7.12
N ILE A 136 -15.76 -11.91 -5.99
CA ILE A 136 -17.14 -11.74 -5.54
C ILE A 136 -17.43 -10.27 -5.24
N ILE A 137 -16.57 -9.57 -4.47
CA ILE A 137 -16.76 -8.16 -4.11
C ILE A 137 -16.88 -7.28 -5.36
N THR A 138 -15.95 -7.42 -6.29
CA THR A 138 -15.82 -6.52 -7.43
C THR A 138 -16.76 -6.81 -8.58
N GLY A 139 -17.44 -7.96 -8.54
CA GLY A 139 -18.42 -8.30 -9.54
C GLY A 139 -17.86 -8.50 -10.96
N ILE A 140 -16.72 -9.12 -11.09
CA ILE A 140 -15.99 -9.35 -12.36
C ILE A 140 -16.75 -10.20 -13.40
N ASP A 141 -17.91 -10.74 -13.07
CA ASP A 141 -18.85 -11.38 -13.99
C ASP A 141 -19.23 -10.49 -15.20
N GLN A 142 -18.90 -9.18 -15.18
CA GLN A 142 -19.24 -8.22 -16.24
C GLN A 142 -18.07 -7.87 -17.18
N GLY A 143 -16.91 -8.51 -17.10
CA GLY A 143 -15.77 -8.16 -17.92
C GLY A 143 -14.71 -9.25 -18.07
N SER A 144 -13.78 -9.02 -18.99
CA SER A 144 -12.61 -9.90 -19.18
C SER A 144 -11.73 -9.96 -17.94
N PHE A 145 -11.26 -11.17 -17.59
CA PHE A 145 -10.24 -11.37 -16.55
C PHE A 145 -8.85 -10.88 -16.99
N LEU A 146 -8.65 -10.64 -18.28
CA LEU A 146 -7.38 -10.15 -18.78
C LEU A 146 -7.29 -8.63 -18.62
N PRO A 147 -6.08 -8.10 -18.36
CA PRO A 147 -5.85 -6.67 -18.32
C PRO A 147 -6.20 -6.07 -19.69
N SER A 148 -7.10 -5.12 -19.72
CA SER A 148 -7.63 -4.52 -20.95
C SER A 148 -7.44 -3.01 -21.02
N SER A 149 -6.97 -2.40 -19.94
CA SER A 149 -6.77 -0.97 -19.83
C SER A 149 -5.40 -0.60 -19.24
N LEU A 150 -4.98 0.64 -19.46
CA LEU A 150 -3.77 1.17 -18.82
C LEU A 150 -3.89 1.16 -17.29
N ALA A 151 -5.10 1.37 -16.77
CA ALA A 151 -5.37 1.30 -15.34
C ALA A 151 -5.13 -0.11 -14.76
N ASP A 152 -5.56 -1.15 -15.49
CA ASP A 152 -5.31 -2.55 -15.11
C ASP A 152 -3.79 -2.84 -15.07
N LEU A 153 -3.06 -2.33 -16.09
CA LEU A 153 -1.61 -2.46 -16.14
C LEU A 153 -0.92 -1.77 -14.95
N PHE A 154 -1.38 -0.58 -14.57
CA PHE A 154 -0.88 0.11 -13.39
C PHE A 154 -1.16 -0.67 -12.11
N GLY A 155 -2.32 -1.32 -11.97
CA GLY A 155 -2.60 -2.24 -10.87
C GLY A 155 -1.57 -3.37 -10.78
N ILE A 156 -1.28 -4.04 -11.90
CA ILE A 156 -0.28 -5.13 -11.96
C ILE A 156 1.12 -4.61 -11.59
N LEU A 157 1.56 -3.51 -12.21
CA LEU A 157 2.88 -2.93 -11.96
C LEU A 157 3.04 -2.48 -10.51
N SER A 158 1.98 -1.93 -9.92
CA SER A 158 1.93 -1.61 -8.49
C SER A 158 2.14 -2.84 -7.63
N GLY A 159 1.43 -3.94 -7.91
CA GLY A 159 1.57 -5.20 -7.18
C GLY A 159 2.97 -5.79 -7.26
N VAL A 160 3.59 -5.78 -8.44
CA VAL A 160 4.98 -6.22 -8.64
C VAL A 160 5.95 -5.34 -7.84
N ALA A 161 5.82 -4.02 -7.97
CA ALA A 161 6.69 -3.07 -7.27
C ALA A 161 6.56 -3.20 -5.75
N TRP A 162 5.34 -3.36 -5.22
CA TRP A 162 5.12 -3.58 -3.79
C TRP A 162 5.77 -4.88 -3.29
N SER A 163 5.67 -5.96 -4.07
CA SER A 163 6.31 -7.25 -3.74
C SER A 163 7.83 -7.13 -3.67
N LEU A 164 8.43 -6.36 -4.57
CA LEU A 164 9.88 -6.08 -4.53
C LEU A 164 10.25 -5.22 -3.32
N CYS A 165 9.47 -4.18 -3.02
CA CYS A 165 9.66 -3.36 -1.81
C CYS A 165 9.66 -4.24 -0.56
N ALA A 166 8.62 -5.05 -0.36
CA ALA A 166 8.51 -5.97 0.78
C ALA A 166 9.70 -6.93 0.87
N THR A 167 10.18 -7.41 -0.27
CA THR A 167 11.34 -8.31 -0.33
C THR A 167 12.62 -7.58 0.11
N PHE A 168 12.87 -6.36 -0.40
CA PHE A 168 14.06 -5.59 0.01
C PHE A 168 14.04 -5.21 1.48
N LEU A 169 12.87 -4.90 2.04
CA LEU A 169 12.72 -4.69 3.48
C LEU A 169 13.06 -5.97 4.25
N ARG A 170 12.57 -7.13 3.81
CA ARG A 170 12.75 -8.43 4.47
C ARG A 170 14.18 -8.94 4.47
N ILE A 171 14.94 -8.72 3.39
CA ILE A 171 16.34 -9.18 3.28
C ILE A 171 17.34 -8.23 3.92
N ASN A 172 16.95 -7.02 4.28
CA ASN A 172 17.80 -6.02 4.92
C ASN A 172 17.91 -6.32 6.42
N LYS A 173 19.04 -6.90 6.83
CA LYS A 173 19.25 -7.37 8.21
C LYS A 173 19.45 -6.26 9.25
N GLU A 174 19.86 -5.07 8.82
CA GLU A 174 20.13 -3.90 9.66
C GLU A 174 19.18 -2.75 9.27
N LEU A 175 17.90 -3.09 9.10
CA LEU A 175 16.90 -2.12 8.68
C LEU A 175 16.68 -1.05 9.76
N ASP A 176 16.89 0.22 9.41
CA ASP A 176 16.30 1.32 10.17
C ASP A 176 14.90 1.60 9.62
N ILE A 177 13.89 1.30 10.43
CA ILE A 177 12.47 1.41 10.02
C ILE A 177 12.10 2.85 9.66
N ASN A 178 12.64 3.85 10.38
CA ASN A 178 12.35 5.25 10.08
C ASN A 178 12.94 5.65 8.73
N PHE A 179 14.18 5.23 8.45
CA PHE A 179 14.82 5.48 7.16
C PHE A 179 14.09 4.78 6.02
N ALA A 180 13.75 3.51 6.19
CA ALA A 180 13.01 2.76 5.17
C ALA A 180 11.64 3.38 4.88
N THR A 181 10.89 3.71 5.92
CA THR A 181 9.60 4.37 5.80
C THR A 181 9.72 5.72 5.11
N SER A 182 10.71 6.53 5.50
CA SER A 182 10.94 7.84 4.89
C SER A 182 11.23 7.70 3.39
N MET A 183 12.04 6.73 2.98
CA MET A 183 12.34 6.49 1.57
C MET A 183 11.09 6.08 0.79
N CYS A 184 10.27 5.15 1.30
CA CYS A 184 9.01 4.77 0.64
C CYS A 184 8.08 5.98 0.46
N ILE A 185 7.94 6.81 1.50
CA ILE A 185 7.08 8.00 1.46
C ILE A 185 7.65 9.05 0.50
N LEU A 186 8.94 9.40 0.57
CA LEU A 186 9.54 10.43 -0.28
C LEU A 186 9.55 10.04 -1.76
N PHE A 187 9.86 8.78 -2.09
CA PHE A 187 9.76 8.31 -3.47
C PHE A 187 8.30 8.24 -3.95
N GLY A 188 7.33 7.99 -3.04
CA GLY A 188 5.91 8.13 -3.36
C GLY A 188 5.54 9.56 -3.77
N GLY A 189 5.99 10.55 -3.01
CA GLY A 189 5.81 11.96 -3.35
C GLY A 189 6.50 12.36 -4.67
N LEU A 190 7.72 11.84 -4.91
CA LEU A 190 8.43 12.04 -6.18
C LEU A 190 7.66 11.42 -7.36
N PHE A 191 7.07 10.23 -7.16
CA PHE A 191 6.25 9.61 -8.20
C PHE A 191 5.00 10.43 -8.50
N VAL A 192 4.32 10.98 -7.49
CA VAL A 192 3.18 11.90 -7.69
C VAL A 192 3.60 13.06 -8.58
N LEU A 193 4.77 13.63 -8.36
CA LEU A 193 5.31 14.70 -9.21
C LEU A 193 5.55 14.21 -10.65
N CYS A 194 6.19 13.04 -10.82
CA CYS A 194 6.42 12.46 -12.16
C CYS A 194 5.10 12.12 -12.86
N ALA A 195 4.09 11.66 -12.14
CA ALA A 195 2.79 11.30 -12.70
C ALA A 195 2.04 12.48 -13.34
N THR A 196 2.33 13.72 -12.92
CA THR A 196 1.75 14.94 -13.54
C THR A 196 2.16 15.14 -14.99
N THR A 197 3.22 14.46 -15.45
CA THR A 197 3.65 14.49 -16.87
C THR A 197 2.85 13.52 -17.74
N LEU A 198 2.07 12.62 -17.13
CA LEU A 198 1.26 11.64 -17.84
C LEU A 198 -0.07 12.28 -18.30
N PRO A 199 -0.53 12.01 -19.54
CA PRO A 199 -1.82 12.52 -20.00
C PRO A 199 -2.96 12.03 -19.12
N SER A 200 -3.94 12.88 -18.83
CA SER A 200 -5.16 12.57 -18.03
C SER A 200 -4.93 12.15 -16.55
N GLY A 201 -3.80 12.50 -15.96
CA GLY A 201 -3.54 12.33 -14.52
C GLY A 201 -3.85 13.59 -13.71
N GLN A 202 -3.35 13.61 -12.46
CA GLN A 202 -3.34 14.86 -11.67
C GLN A 202 -2.49 15.91 -12.41
N THR A 203 -2.90 17.15 -12.33
CA THR A 203 -2.21 18.26 -12.99
C THR A 203 -1.32 19.01 -12.01
N MET A 204 -0.28 19.64 -12.51
CA MET A 204 0.54 20.57 -11.77
C MET A 204 0.16 21.99 -12.23
N THR A 205 -0.93 22.53 -11.68
CA THR A 205 -1.45 23.87 -12.07
C THR A 205 -0.64 25.03 -11.47
N GLY A 206 0.49 24.73 -10.83
CA GLY A 206 1.31 25.71 -10.14
C GLY A 206 0.98 25.82 -8.66
N PHE A 207 1.84 26.54 -7.94
CA PHE A 207 1.65 26.79 -6.51
C PHE A 207 0.59 27.88 -6.34
N ASN A 208 -0.57 27.52 -5.77
CA ASN A 208 -1.65 28.45 -5.47
C ASN A 208 -1.82 28.58 -3.97
N PHE A 209 -1.60 29.79 -3.44
CA PHE A 209 -1.75 30.08 -2.01
C PHE A 209 -3.17 29.87 -1.51
N GLU A 210 -4.18 30.11 -2.32
CA GLU A 210 -5.58 29.92 -1.96
C GLU A 210 -5.87 28.42 -1.72
N ILE A 211 -5.46 27.55 -2.64
CA ILE A 211 -5.59 26.09 -2.49
C ILE A 211 -4.83 25.63 -1.24
N LEU A 212 -3.62 26.13 -1.01
CA LEU A 212 -2.84 25.75 0.17
C LEU A 212 -3.52 26.20 1.46
N SER A 213 -4.09 27.42 1.50
CA SER A 213 -4.80 27.91 2.68
C SER A 213 -6.07 27.13 2.99
N GLN A 214 -6.71 26.52 2.00
CA GLN A 214 -7.87 25.65 2.17
C GLN A 214 -7.51 24.22 2.54
N THR A 215 -6.32 23.74 2.15
CA THR A 215 -5.92 22.34 2.28
C THR A 215 -4.90 22.07 3.38
N TYR A 216 -4.26 23.10 4.00
CA TYR A 216 -3.15 22.89 4.92
C TYR A 216 -3.48 22.00 6.13
N ILE A 217 -4.68 22.13 6.70
CA ILE A 217 -5.13 21.26 7.82
C ILE A 217 -5.28 19.82 7.34
N LEU A 218 -5.87 19.61 6.15
CA LEU A 218 -6.03 18.29 5.55
C LEU A 218 -4.66 17.67 5.24
N ILE A 219 -3.71 18.46 4.73
CA ILE A 219 -2.33 18.03 4.48
C ILE A 219 -1.69 17.53 5.78
N LEU A 220 -1.80 18.29 6.88
CA LEU A 220 -1.24 17.89 8.17
C LEU A 220 -1.92 16.62 8.69
N ILE A 221 -3.24 16.57 8.71
CA ILE A 221 -4.02 15.42 9.17
C ILE A 221 -3.67 14.19 8.34
N PHE A 222 -3.70 14.30 7.00
CA PHE A 222 -3.42 13.17 6.13
C PHE A 222 -1.97 12.69 6.27
N SER A 223 -0.99 13.60 6.35
CA SER A 223 0.41 13.25 6.54
C SER A 223 0.66 12.50 7.85
N PHE A 224 0.15 13.01 8.98
CA PHE A 224 0.53 12.51 10.31
C PHE A 224 -0.39 11.40 10.83
N ILE A 225 -1.65 11.34 10.42
CA ILE A 225 -2.60 10.33 10.89
C ILE A 225 -2.67 9.15 9.91
N TRP A 226 -2.46 9.37 8.61
CA TRP A 226 -2.53 8.30 7.61
C TRP A 226 -1.19 7.96 7.00
N VAL A 227 -0.55 8.88 6.28
CA VAL A 227 0.64 8.58 5.47
C VAL A 227 1.77 8.00 6.33
N LEU A 228 2.20 8.75 7.33
CA LEU A 228 3.32 8.35 8.18
C LEU A 228 3.04 7.03 8.91
N PRO A 229 1.94 6.87 9.68
CA PRO A 229 1.75 5.65 10.44
C PRO A 229 1.39 4.43 9.58
N ALA A 230 0.68 4.61 8.44
CA ALA A 230 0.36 3.50 7.55
C ALA A 230 1.63 2.86 6.97
N TYR A 231 2.53 3.68 6.43
CA TYR A 231 3.81 3.20 5.92
C TYR A 231 4.74 2.68 7.02
N TRP A 232 4.79 3.35 8.18
CA TRP A 232 5.64 2.94 9.27
C TRP A 232 5.25 1.56 9.82
N LEU A 233 3.96 1.32 10.04
CA LEU A 233 3.44 0.04 10.51
C LEU A 233 3.70 -1.09 9.51
N VAL A 234 3.49 -0.83 8.21
CA VAL A 234 3.71 -1.84 7.19
C VAL A 234 5.20 -2.15 7.02
N CYS A 235 6.08 -1.16 7.02
CA CYS A 235 7.53 -1.37 6.96
C CYS A 235 8.03 -2.15 8.18
N MET A 236 7.54 -1.83 9.38
CA MET A 236 7.87 -2.54 10.61
C MET A 236 7.43 -4.01 10.57
N GLY A 237 6.25 -4.28 10.03
CA GLY A 237 5.75 -5.64 9.89
C GLY A 237 6.51 -6.42 8.81
N GLN A 238 6.75 -5.83 7.65
CA GLN A 238 7.45 -6.46 6.53
C GLN A 238 8.93 -6.74 6.80
N ASP A 239 9.57 -6.03 7.73
CA ASP A 239 10.92 -6.37 8.20
C ASP A 239 10.98 -7.78 8.80
N GLN A 240 9.93 -8.22 9.47
CA GLN A 240 9.93 -9.43 10.30
C GLN A 240 9.11 -10.59 9.71
N ILE A 241 8.18 -10.33 8.80
CA ILE A 241 7.35 -11.36 8.17
C ILE A 241 7.72 -11.54 6.69
N ASP A 242 7.49 -12.75 6.20
CA ASP A 242 7.73 -13.04 4.78
C ASP A 242 6.72 -12.26 3.90
N PRO A 243 7.15 -11.70 2.77
CA PRO A 243 6.34 -10.81 1.93
C PRO A 243 4.97 -11.36 1.52
N GLY A 244 4.88 -12.67 1.22
CA GLY A 244 3.61 -13.30 0.87
C GLY A 244 2.63 -13.36 2.04
N ILE A 245 3.10 -13.62 3.29
CA ILE A 245 2.23 -13.55 4.48
C ILE A 245 1.75 -12.11 4.68
N ALA A 246 2.67 -11.15 4.60
CA ALA A 246 2.34 -9.73 4.75
C ALA A 246 1.28 -9.30 3.72
N SER A 247 1.45 -9.71 2.45
CA SER A 247 0.50 -9.38 1.38
C SER A 247 -0.89 -10.00 1.60
N ILE A 248 -0.98 -11.24 2.12
CA ILE A 248 -2.26 -11.86 2.48
C ILE A 248 -2.91 -11.10 3.64
N LEU A 249 -2.15 -10.72 4.67
CA LEU A 249 -2.68 -9.93 5.78
C LEU A 249 -3.19 -8.55 5.31
N MET A 250 -2.51 -7.94 4.34
CA MET A 250 -2.93 -6.65 3.79
C MET A 250 -4.28 -6.72 3.06
N MET A 251 -4.76 -7.89 2.62
CA MET A 251 -6.10 -8.01 2.02
C MET A 251 -7.23 -7.55 2.97
N PHE A 252 -7.00 -7.47 4.29
CA PHE A 252 -7.98 -6.90 5.23
C PHE A 252 -8.37 -5.47 4.86
N GLU A 253 -7.52 -4.71 4.21
CA GLU A 253 -7.82 -3.32 3.82
C GLU A 253 -9.08 -3.23 2.95
N VAL A 254 -9.36 -4.24 2.11
CA VAL A 254 -10.55 -4.25 1.25
C VAL A 254 -11.82 -4.25 2.09
N VAL A 255 -11.86 -5.08 3.12
CA VAL A 255 -13.01 -5.16 4.03
C VAL A 255 -13.16 -3.87 4.83
N ILE A 256 -12.04 -3.32 5.31
CA ILE A 256 -12.04 -2.02 5.99
C ILE A 256 -12.52 -0.92 5.03
N GLY A 257 -12.10 -0.96 3.76
CA GLY A 257 -12.57 -0.05 2.72
C GLY A 257 -14.08 -0.05 2.57
N ILE A 258 -14.68 -1.24 2.44
CA ILE A 258 -16.14 -1.41 2.34
C ILE A 258 -16.84 -0.88 3.59
N ILE A 259 -16.38 -1.26 4.78
CA ILE A 259 -16.96 -0.81 6.05
C ILE A 259 -16.85 0.71 6.19
N SER A 260 -15.69 1.27 5.86
CA SER A 260 -15.49 2.73 5.93
C SER A 260 -16.36 3.49 4.93
N ALA A 261 -16.56 2.95 3.72
CA ALA A 261 -17.44 3.54 2.72
C ALA A 261 -18.91 3.58 3.18
N TYR A 262 -19.36 2.52 3.86
CA TYR A 262 -20.68 2.51 4.48
C TYR A 262 -20.87 3.65 5.49
N PHE A 263 -19.90 3.85 6.42
CA PHE A 263 -20.01 4.87 7.47
C PHE A 263 -19.69 6.28 7.01
N LEU A 264 -18.71 6.46 6.10
CA LEU A 264 -18.19 7.78 5.73
C LEU A 264 -18.77 8.31 4.42
N ALA A 265 -19.25 7.45 3.53
CA ALA A 265 -19.84 7.83 2.26
C ALA A 265 -21.33 7.45 2.14
N ASN A 266 -21.93 6.86 3.18
CA ASN A 266 -23.31 6.34 3.18
C ASN A 266 -23.57 5.34 2.03
N GLU A 267 -22.55 4.57 1.64
CA GLU A 267 -22.69 3.51 0.64
C GLU A 267 -23.39 2.29 1.26
N ILE A 268 -24.23 1.61 0.47
CA ILE A 268 -24.95 0.43 0.96
C ILE A 268 -24.07 -0.79 0.75
N ILE A 269 -23.80 -1.54 1.83
CA ILE A 269 -23.08 -2.81 1.71
C ILE A 269 -24.00 -3.83 1.01
N THR A 270 -23.57 -4.32 -0.13
CA THR A 270 -24.31 -5.32 -0.90
C THR A 270 -24.08 -6.73 -0.32
N VAL A 271 -25.00 -7.67 -0.62
CA VAL A 271 -24.83 -9.08 -0.24
C VAL A 271 -23.54 -9.67 -0.84
N ARG A 272 -23.15 -9.22 -2.02
CA ARG A 272 -21.89 -9.63 -2.67
C ARG A 272 -20.68 -9.22 -1.84
N GLU A 273 -20.62 -7.96 -1.41
CA GLU A 273 -19.54 -7.44 -0.57
C GLU A 273 -19.48 -8.14 0.78
N LEU A 274 -20.63 -8.50 1.35
CA LEU A 274 -20.67 -9.25 2.61
C LEU A 274 -20.09 -10.67 2.41
N ILE A 275 -20.54 -11.41 1.38
CA ILE A 275 -20.04 -12.76 1.10
C ILE A 275 -18.55 -12.72 0.73
N GLY A 276 -18.17 -11.86 -0.19
CA GLY A 276 -16.77 -11.74 -0.63
C GLY A 276 -15.86 -11.27 0.50
N GLY A 277 -16.33 -10.38 1.37
CA GLY A 277 -15.62 -9.95 2.58
C GLY A 277 -15.32 -11.11 3.53
N ILE A 278 -16.26 -12.05 3.72
CA ILE A 278 -16.02 -13.26 4.53
C ILE A 278 -14.90 -14.11 3.93
N PHE A 279 -14.88 -14.28 2.59
CA PHE A 279 -13.79 -14.99 1.91
C PHE A 279 -12.45 -14.29 2.10
N VAL A 280 -12.38 -12.98 1.89
CA VAL A 280 -11.17 -12.17 2.09
C VAL A 280 -10.65 -12.28 3.53
N LEU A 281 -11.53 -12.19 4.53
CA LEU A 281 -11.16 -12.35 5.94
C LEU A 281 -10.70 -13.76 6.28
N SER A 282 -11.18 -14.78 5.56
CA SER A 282 -10.80 -16.17 5.78
C SER A 282 -9.39 -16.49 5.30
N ALA A 283 -8.90 -15.80 4.26
CA ALA A 283 -7.58 -16.06 3.67
C ALA A 283 -6.42 -15.91 4.68
N PRO A 284 -6.27 -14.81 5.42
CA PRO A 284 -5.25 -14.69 6.47
C PRO A 284 -5.39 -15.73 7.58
N LEU A 285 -6.62 -16.11 7.95
CA LEU A 285 -6.85 -17.13 8.98
C LEU A 285 -6.38 -18.51 8.55
N ILE A 286 -6.52 -18.85 7.27
CA ILE A 286 -5.98 -20.09 6.70
C ILE A 286 -4.45 -20.06 6.71
N GLU A 287 -3.85 -18.95 6.27
CA GLU A 287 -2.38 -18.79 6.27
C GLU A 287 -1.77 -18.91 7.66
N LEU A 288 -2.38 -18.31 8.68
CA LEU A 288 -1.91 -18.34 10.06
C LEU A 288 -1.93 -19.76 10.68
N ARG A 289 -2.71 -20.68 10.12
CA ARG A 289 -2.72 -22.11 10.50
C ARG A 289 -1.59 -22.92 9.85
N SER A 290 -0.83 -22.33 8.94
CA SER A 290 0.32 -23.01 8.33
C SER A 290 1.33 -23.39 9.40
N PRO A 291 1.82 -24.64 9.42
CA PRO A 291 2.86 -25.05 10.37
C PRO A 291 4.10 -24.15 10.19
N LYS A 292 4.51 -23.51 11.27
CA LYS A 292 5.78 -22.77 11.29
C LYS A 292 6.91 -23.79 11.11
N LYS A 293 7.61 -23.72 9.99
CA LYS A 293 8.85 -24.48 9.76
C LYS A 293 10.05 -23.71 10.26
#